data_577bdffc9f6313715d4d0c55049c3770
#
_entry.id   577bdffc9f6313715d4d0c55049c3770
#
_cell.length_a   1.000
_cell.length_b   1.000
_cell.length_c   1.000
_cell.angle_alpha   90.00
_cell.angle_beta   90.00
_cell.angle_gamma   90.00
#
_symmetry.space_group_name_H-M   'P 1'
#
loop_
_entity.id
_entity.type
_entity.pdbx_description
1 polymer ?
#
loop_
_entity_poly.entity_id
_entity_poly.type
_entity_poly.pdbx_seq_one_letter_code
_entity_poly.pdbx_strand_id
1 'polypeptide(L)'
;QWLHGTPARNLKAEVTATLNSTAAAFKDYENYDFTDPVRKFSEVELPILKDKSLDNSGKLSFNQKLDLSNKAPGMLKATFLTKVFEGGGDFSVDVFSKTIAPYAHFTGIKAPEPHKYDAYFTDEDVNFDLVSLTENGKPAPNRKLEVQLFKMEWRWWYSRGYDNLS
;
A
#
# COMPACT_ATOMS: atom_id res chain seq x y z
N GLN A 1 9.41 -26.71 9.24
CA GLN A 1 10.28 -27.60 10.02
C GLN A 1 9.58 -27.93 11.32
N TRP A 2 9.57 -29.20 11.71
CA TRP A 2 9.03 -29.64 13.00
C TRP A 2 9.90 -29.15 14.16
N LEU A 3 9.36 -29.11 15.39
CA LEU A 3 10.10 -28.71 16.60
C LEU A 3 11.41 -29.52 16.83
N HIS A 4 11.45 -30.76 16.37
CA HIS A 4 12.62 -31.62 16.45
C HIS A 4 13.54 -31.56 15.21
N GLY A 5 13.38 -30.58 14.34
CA GLY A 5 14.30 -30.26 13.27
C GLY A 5 14.09 -31.00 11.95
N THR A 6 13.16 -31.98 11.87
CA THR A 6 12.87 -32.66 10.60
C THR A 6 12.04 -31.80 9.63
N PRO A 7 12.24 -31.93 8.30
CA PRO A 7 11.42 -31.22 7.33
C PRO A 7 9.94 -31.60 7.42
N ALA A 8 9.06 -30.62 7.35
CA ALA A 8 7.60 -30.82 7.23
C ALA A 8 7.25 -31.14 5.76
N ARG A 9 7.35 -32.43 5.39
CA ARG A 9 7.22 -32.90 3.99
C ARG A 9 5.77 -33.05 3.56
N ASN A 10 5.48 -32.71 2.30
CA ASN A 10 4.19 -32.98 1.66
C ASN A 10 2.96 -32.40 2.38
N LEU A 11 3.14 -31.44 3.28
CA LEU A 11 2.06 -30.78 3.95
C LEU A 11 1.43 -29.76 3.00
N LYS A 12 0.12 -29.61 3.06
CA LYS A 12 -0.61 -28.58 2.31
C LYS A 12 -0.28 -27.22 2.87
N ALA A 13 -0.17 -26.24 1.97
CA ALA A 13 0.04 -24.86 2.31
C ALA A 13 -0.93 -23.95 1.55
N GLU A 14 -1.36 -22.89 2.25
CA GLU A 14 -2.16 -21.81 1.69
C GLU A 14 -1.49 -20.48 2.04
N VAL A 15 -1.56 -19.52 1.12
CA VAL A 15 -1.07 -18.17 1.32
C VAL A 15 -2.13 -17.18 0.85
N THR A 16 -2.52 -16.29 1.73
CA THR A 16 -3.39 -15.16 1.43
C THR A 16 -2.60 -13.87 1.62
N ALA A 17 -2.78 -12.89 0.74
CA ALA A 17 -2.22 -11.57 0.90
C ALA A 17 -3.33 -10.54 1.08
N THR A 18 -3.22 -9.72 2.11
CA THR A 18 -4.07 -8.54 2.31
C THR A 18 -3.27 -7.30 1.93
N LEU A 19 -3.83 -6.49 1.04
CA LEU A 19 -3.21 -5.27 0.54
C LEU A 19 -3.91 -4.05 1.11
N ASN A 20 -3.14 -3.16 1.71
CA ASN A 20 -3.59 -1.87 2.21
C ASN A 20 -2.72 -0.75 1.65
N SER A 21 -3.28 0.44 1.49
CA SER A 21 -2.48 1.61 1.15
C SER A 21 -1.51 1.95 2.28
N THR A 22 -0.32 2.41 1.93
CA THR A 22 0.65 2.94 2.88
C THR A 22 1.35 4.15 2.28
N ALA A 23 1.85 5.03 3.13
CA ALA A 23 2.63 6.17 2.67
C ALA A 23 3.86 5.69 1.88
N ALA A 24 4.12 6.33 0.75
CA ALA A 24 5.36 6.13 0.03
C ALA A 24 6.43 7.00 0.68
N ALA A 25 7.46 6.37 1.24
CA ALA A 25 8.57 7.05 1.90
C ALA A 25 9.89 6.64 1.25
N PHE A 26 10.71 7.64 0.94
CA PHE A 26 12.05 7.47 0.37
C PHE A 26 13.06 8.20 1.25
N LYS A 27 14.15 7.52 1.59
CA LYS A 27 15.13 7.93 2.60
C LYS A 27 15.63 9.38 2.45
N ASP A 28 15.89 9.86 1.26
CA ASP A 28 16.45 11.20 1.03
C ASP A 28 15.36 12.23 0.66
N TYR A 29 14.07 11.85 0.75
CA TYR A 29 12.91 12.65 0.35
C TYR A 29 11.78 12.58 1.37
N GLU A 30 12.12 12.57 2.64
CA GLU A 30 11.17 12.39 3.76
C GLU A 30 10.14 13.52 3.85
N ASN A 31 10.49 14.71 3.35
CA ASN A 31 9.62 15.90 3.34
C ASN A 31 8.73 16.00 2.08
N TYR A 32 8.74 14.97 1.21
CA TYR A 32 7.91 14.91 0.03
C TYR A 32 6.72 13.97 0.25
N ASP A 33 5.54 14.37 -0.23
CA ASP A 33 4.39 13.49 -0.33
C ASP A 33 4.34 12.84 -1.71
N PHE A 34 4.28 11.51 -1.72
CA PHE A 34 4.21 10.68 -2.93
C PHE A 34 2.85 9.98 -3.08
N THR A 35 1.86 10.39 -2.29
CA THR A 35 0.54 9.76 -2.26
C THR A 35 -0.46 10.59 -3.07
N ASP A 36 -1.20 9.95 -3.96
CA ASP A 36 -2.31 10.59 -4.67
C ASP A 36 -3.49 10.79 -3.70
N PRO A 37 -3.83 12.03 -3.29
CA PRO A 37 -4.87 12.27 -2.29
C PRO A 37 -6.29 12.06 -2.80
N VAL A 38 -6.46 12.01 -4.12
CA VAL A 38 -7.78 11.84 -4.77
C VAL A 38 -8.12 10.36 -4.92
N ARG A 39 -7.11 9.52 -5.00
CA ARG A 39 -7.28 8.09 -5.24
C ARG A 39 -7.55 7.34 -3.95
N LYS A 40 -8.73 6.73 -3.87
CA LYS A 40 -9.12 5.87 -2.76
C LYS A 40 -8.72 4.42 -3.04
N PHE A 41 -8.15 3.76 -2.04
CA PHE A 41 -7.82 2.34 -2.09
C PHE A 41 -8.49 1.63 -0.92
N SER A 42 -9.38 0.70 -1.25
CA SER A 42 -9.97 -0.20 -0.25
C SER A 42 -9.08 -1.41 -0.05
N GLU A 43 -9.09 -1.97 1.14
CA GLU A 43 -8.42 -3.23 1.42
C GLU A 43 -8.82 -4.31 0.41
N VAL A 44 -7.82 -5.03 -0.09
CA VAL A 44 -8.01 -6.13 -1.04
C VAL A 44 -7.37 -7.39 -0.48
N GLU A 45 -8.16 -8.44 -0.35
CA GLU A 45 -7.66 -9.77 -0.02
C GLU A 45 -7.51 -10.60 -1.29
N LEU A 46 -6.33 -11.20 -1.47
CA LEU A 46 -5.97 -12.00 -2.63
C LEU A 46 -5.53 -13.39 -2.20
N PRO A 47 -6.16 -14.47 -2.70
CA PRO A 47 -5.63 -15.81 -2.56
C PRO A 47 -4.38 -15.93 -3.46
N ILE A 48 -3.21 -16.01 -2.83
CA ILE A 48 -1.93 -16.11 -3.54
C ILE A 48 -1.61 -17.55 -3.90
N LEU A 49 -1.88 -18.45 -2.96
CA LEU A 49 -1.62 -19.87 -3.11
C LEU A 49 -2.72 -20.66 -2.41
N LYS A 50 -3.25 -21.68 -3.09
CA LYS A 50 -4.25 -22.57 -2.53
C LYS A 50 -3.92 -24.01 -2.89
N ASP A 51 -4.11 -24.94 -1.93
CA ASP A 51 -3.99 -26.40 -2.12
C ASP A 51 -2.65 -26.86 -2.75
N LYS A 52 -1.55 -26.17 -2.45
CA LYS A 52 -0.21 -26.63 -2.86
C LYS A 52 0.48 -27.34 -1.70
N SER A 53 1.34 -28.30 -2.04
CA SER A 53 2.09 -29.06 -1.04
C SER A 53 3.55 -28.63 -1.00
N LEU A 54 4.13 -28.69 0.21
CA LEU A 54 5.56 -28.56 0.41
C LEU A 54 6.28 -29.75 -0.24
N ASP A 55 7.48 -29.54 -0.70
CA ASP A 55 8.34 -30.60 -1.25
C ASP A 55 8.91 -31.50 -0.15
N ASN A 56 9.75 -32.47 -0.56
CA ASN A 56 10.41 -33.40 0.35
C ASN A 56 11.41 -32.71 1.31
N SER A 57 11.82 -31.48 1.02
CA SER A 57 12.67 -30.67 1.88
C SER A 57 11.86 -29.75 2.80
N GLY A 58 10.52 -29.79 2.72
CA GLY A 58 9.62 -28.91 3.48
C GLY A 58 9.59 -27.49 2.95
N LYS A 59 9.88 -27.29 1.66
CA LYS A 59 9.88 -25.97 0.99
C LYS A 59 8.81 -25.89 -0.06
N LEU A 60 8.33 -24.69 -0.32
CA LEU A 60 7.46 -24.36 -1.42
C LEU A 60 7.87 -22.99 -1.97
N SER A 61 8.17 -22.94 -3.26
CA SER A 61 8.48 -21.70 -3.97
C SER A 61 7.44 -21.45 -5.05
N PHE A 62 6.99 -20.23 -5.17
CA PHE A 62 6.03 -19.84 -6.19
C PHE A 62 6.28 -18.41 -6.65
N ASN A 63 5.80 -18.10 -7.84
CA ASN A 63 5.78 -16.75 -8.38
C ASN A 63 4.35 -16.37 -8.69
N GLN A 64 3.92 -15.21 -8.17
CA GLN A 64 2.60 -14.66 -8.43
C GLN A 64 2.73 -13.21 -8.88
N LYS A 65 2.22 -12.92 -10.06
CA LYS A 65 2.08 -11.55 -10.54
C LYS A 65 0.82 -10.93 -9.93
N LEU A 66 0.98 -9.83 -9.23
CA LEU A 66 -0.14 -9.05 -8.73
C LEU A 66 -0.47 -7.96 -9.75
N ASP A 67 -1.67 -8.01 -10.32
CA ASP A 67 -2.17 -6.94 -11.17
C ASP A 67 -2.88 -5.90 -10.29
N LEU A 68 -2.16 -4.84 -9.98
CA LEU A 68 -2.61 -3.73 -9.15
C LEU A 68 -2.77 -2.44 -9.97
N SER A 69 -2.76 -2.57 -11.30
CA SER A 69 -2.69 -1.49 -12.25
C SER A 69 -3.69 -0.37 -11.93
N ASN A 70 -3.16 0.82 -11.80
CA ASN A 70 -3.86 2.11 -11.72
C ASN A 70 -4.82 2.30 -10.53
N LYS A 71 -4.74 1.48 -9.47
CA LYS A 71 -5.64 1.60 -8.31
C LYS A 71 -4.97 2.15 -7.06
N ALA A 72 -3.68 1.87 -6.86
CA ALA A 72 -2.98 2.29 -5.66
C ALA A 72 -2.71 3.81 -5.64
N PRO A 73 -2.94 4.49 -4.50
CA PRO A 73 -2.63 5.91 -4.36
C PRO A 73 -1.14 6.21 -4.22
N GLY A 74 -0.36 5.22 -3.82
CA GLY A 74 1.07 5.29 -3.58
C GLY A 74 1.65 3.90 -3.42
N MET A 75 2.45 3.66 -2.38
CA MET A 75 2.89 2.31 -2.02
C MET A 75 1.79 1.52 -1.33
N LEU A 76 1.92 0.20 -1.35
CA LEU A 76 1.02 -0.71 -0.66
C LEU A 76 1.78 -1.53 0.39
N LYS A 77 1.14 -1.78 1.51
CA LYS A 77 1.56 -2.79 2.48
C LYS A 77 0.85 -4.09 2.17
N ALA A 78 1.62 -5.10 1.79
CA ALA A 78 1.13 -6.46 1.63
C ALA A 78 1.40 -7.24 2.92
N THR A 79 0.35 -7.77 3.53
CA THR A 79 0.44 -8.67 4.69
C THR A 79 0.11 -10.06 4.22
N PHE A 80 1.06 -10.97 4.33
CA PHE A 80 0.93 -12.37 3.91
C PHE A 80 0.61 -13.23 5.13
N LEU A 81 -0.49 -13.95 5.05
CA LEU A 81 -0.89 -14.98 6.00
C LEU A 81 -0.61 -16.34 5.35
N THR A 82 0.32 -17.09 5.93
CA THR A 82 0.66 -18.43 5.48
C THR A 82 0.12 -19.46 6.46
N LYS A 83 -0.60 -20.45 5.96
CA LYS A 83 -1.09 -21.61 6.71
C LYS A 83 -0.44 -22.88 6.16
N VAL A 84 0.07 -23.72 7.04
CA VAL A 84 0.59 -25.07 6.71
C VAL A 84 -0.21 -26.07 7.51
N PHE A 85 -0.90 -26.97 6.81
CA PHE A 85 -1.83 -27.92 7.40
C PHE A 85 -1.14 -29.24 7.73
N GLU A 86 -1.39 -29.75 8.93
CA GLU A 86 -0.94 -31.05 9.38
C GLU A 86 -1.94 -32.15 9.03
N GLY A 87 -1.50 -33.41 9.06
CA GLY A 87 -2.35 -34.55 8.68
C GLY A 87 -3.59 -34.75 9.55
N GLY A 88 -3.66 -34.15 10.73
CA GLY A 88 -4.78 -34.18 11.65
C GLY A 88 -5.84 -33.05 11.45
N GLY A 89 -5.59 -32.12 10.54
CA GLY A 89 -6.46 -30.96 10.30
C GLY A 89 -6.04 -29.70 11.05
N ASP A 90 -5.10 -29.79 11.98
CA ASP A 90 -4.46 -28.65 12.62
C ASP A 90 -3.57 -27.90 11.61
N PHE A 91 -3.27 -26.64 11.88
CA PHE A 91 -2.39 -25.87 11.02
C PHE A 91 -1.51 -24.90 11.81
N SER A 92 -0.32 -24.69 11.30
CA SER A 92 0.60 -23.64 11.76
C SER A 92 0.38 -22.38 10.93
N VAL A 93 0.48 -21.21 11.57
CA VAL A 93 0.29 -19.91 10.93
C VAL A 93 1.58 -19.09 11.03
N ASP A 94 1.94 -18.44 9.95
CA ASP A 94 2.95 -17.39 9.90
C ASP A 94 2.40 -16.14 9.22
N VAL A 95 2.77 -14.97 9.75
CA VAL A 95 2.34 -13.67 9.21
C VAL A 95 3.54 -12.77 9.05
N PHE A 96 3.73 -12.24 7.83
CA PHE A 96 4.72 -11.21 7.59
C PHE A 96 4.16 -10.11 6.70
N SER A 97 4.74 -8.91 6.78
CA SER A 97 4.34 -7.79 5.94
C SER A 97 5.52 -7.27 5.12
N LYS A 98 5.23 -6.82 3.92
CA LYS A 98 6.18 -6.21 3.01
C LYS A 98 5.56 -5.00 2.33
N THR A 99 6.30 -3.89 2.26
CA THR A 99 5.92 -2.77 1.39
C THR A 99 6.25 -3.13 -0.05
N ILE A 100 5.30 -2.91 -0.94
CA ILE A 100 5.43 -3.14 -2.38
C ILE A 100 5.18 -1.84 -3.14
N ALA A 101 5.96 -1.65 -4.21
CA ALA A 101 5.80 -0.55 -5.14
C ALA A 101 4.95 -1.02 -6.33
N PRO A 102 3.70 -0.54 -6.49
CA PRO A 102 2.85 -0.93 -7.62
C PRO A 102 3.28 -0.24 -8.93
N TYR A 103 4.13 0.77 -8.85
CA TYR A 103 4.60 1.58 -9.98
C TYR A 103 6.12 1.58 -10.07
N ALA A 104 6.64 1.66 -11.28
CA ALA A 104 8.08 1.79 -11.52
C ALA A 104 8.61 3.20 -11.17
N HIS A 105 7.71 4.20 -11.10
CA HIS A 105 8.08 5.58 -10.80
C HIS A 105 7.05 6.23 -9.89
N PHE A 106 7.53 7.13 -9.05
CA PHE A 106 6.73 7.93 -8.11
C PHE A 106 7.05 9.40 -8.32
N THR A 107 6.03 10.23 -8.28
CA THR A 107 6.18 11.69 -8.27
C THR A 107 5.88 12.20 -6.88
N GLY A 108 6.81 12.93 -6.31
CA GLY A 108 6.68 13.58 -5.01
C GLY A 108 6.50 15.06 -5.13
N ILE A 109 5.73 15.63 -4.23
CA ILE A 109 5.55 17.06 -4.07
C ILE A 109 5.95 17.44 -2.64
N LYS A 110 6.69 18.52 -2.53
CA LYS A 110 7.01 19.15 -1.24
C LYS A 110 6.42 20.55 -1.25
N ALA A 111 5.54 20.79 -0.31
CA ALA A 111 5.04 22.13 -0.04
C ALA A 111 6.08 22.95 0.75
N PRO A 112 6.18 24.26 0.56
CA PRO A 112 6.97 25.12 1.42
C PRO A 112 6.38 25.16 2.84
N GLU A 113 7.16 25.64 3.79
CA GLU A 113 6.66 25.86 5.16
C GLU A 113 5.48 26.84 5.13
N PRO A 114 4.31 26.45 5.67
CA PRO A 114 3.16 27.34 5.70
C PRO A 114 3.37 28.48 6.70
N HIS A 115 2.66 29.56 6.48
CA HIS A 115 2.59 30.67 7.44
C HIS A 115 1.79 30.27 8.70
N LYS A 116 1.61 31.25 9.61
CA LYS A 116 0.75 31.09 10.78
C LYS A 116 -0.65 30.58 10.34
N TYR A 117 -1.20 29.63 11.07
CA TYR A 117 -2.49 28.97 10.80
C TYR A 117 -2.50 27.93 9.67
N ASP A 118 -1.33 27.38 9.31
CA ASP A 118 -1.22 26.36 8.27
C ASP A 118 -1.83 26.79 6.92
N ALA A 119 -1.57 28.04 6.54
CA ALA A 119 -2.14 28.68 5.37
C ALA A 119 -1.08 29.36 4.50
N TYR A 120 -1.35 29.47 3.21
CA TYR A 120 -0.60 30.30 2.26
C TYR A 120 -1.44 31.51 1.87
N PHE A 121 -0.80 32.65 1.66
CA PHE A 121 -1.49 33.85 1.20
C PHE A 121 -1.63 33.81 -0.33
N THR A 122 -2.78 34.32 -0.82
CA THR A 122 -3.09 34.31 -2.27
C THR A 122 -2.40 35.41 -3.06
N ASP A 123 -1.80 36.36 -2.38
CA ASP A 123 -1.05 37.49 -2.94
C ASP A 123 0.47 37.28 -2.91
N GLU A 124 0.92 36.10 -2.52
CA GLU A 124 2.32 35.72 -2.48
C GLU A 124 2.61 34.57 -3.44
N ASP A 125 3.83 34.54 -3.98
CA ASP A 125 4.30 33.41 -4.77
C ASP A 125 4.62 32.23 -3.86
N VAL A 126 3.96 31.10 -4.07
CA VAL A 126 4.16 29.86 -3.33
C VAL A 126 4.91 28.86 -4.22
N ASN A 127 6.12 28.50 -3.81
CA ASN A 127 6.98 27.58 -4.57
C ASN A 127 6.87 26.16 -4.03
N PHE A 128 6.47 25.21 -4.89
CA PHE A 128 6.44 23.78 -4.60
C PHE A 128 7.60 23.08 -5.28
N ASP A 129 8.30 22.22 -4.55
CA ASP A 129 9.32 21.35 -5.13
C ASP A 129 8.70 20.05 -5.64
N LEU A 130 9.08 19.66 -6.85
CA LEU A 130 8.63 18.41 -7.46
C LEU A 130 9.83 17.49 -7.71
N VAL A 131 9.62 16.20 -7.46
CA VAL A 131 10.64 15.17 -7.72
C VAL A 131 10.00 13.96 -8.40
N SER A 132 10.74 13.31 -9.29
CA SER A 132 10.37 11.99 -9.81
C SER A 132 11.44 10.97 -9.43
N LEU A 133 11.01 9.86 -8.85
CA LEU A 133 11.87 8.78 -8.36
C LEU A 133 11.46 7.45 -8.98
N THR A 134 12.41 6.54 -9.07
CA THR A 134 12.14 5.11 -9.31
C THR A 134 11.57 4.47 -8.04
N GLU A 135 11.06 3.23 -8.14
CA GLU A 135 10.61 2.44 -7.00
C GLU A 135 11.68 2.23 -5.91
N ASN A 136 12.95 2.38 -6.27
CA ASN A 136 14.09 2.26 -5.35
C ASN A 136 14.58 3.62 -4.79
N GLY A 137 13.81 4.69 -5.01
CA GLY A 137 14.13 6.03 -4.50
C GLY A 137 15.26 6.77 -5.25
N LYS A 138 15.67 6.27 -6.42
CA LYS A 138 16.66 6.98 -7.24
C LYS A 138 15.99 8.02 -8.12
N PRO A 139 16.62 9.20 -8.35
CA PRO A 139 16.08 10.20 -9.26
C PRO A 139 15.80 9.64 -10.65
N ALA A 140 14.64 9.97 -11.20
CA ALA A 140 14.20 9.62 -12.55
C ALA A 140 14.07 10.89 -13.40
N PRO A 141 15.18 11.38 -14.02
CA PRO A 141 15.19 12.64 -14.75
C PRO A 141 14.40 12.58 -16.07
N ASN A 142 14.12 13.75 -16.63
CA ASN A 142 13.47 13.91 -17.93
C ASN A 142 12.06 13.31 -18.02
N ARG A 143 11.31 13.35 -16.92
CA ARG A 143 9.90 12.91 -16.88
C ARG A 143 8.99 14.10 -17.12
N LYS A 144 7.96 13.89 -17.93
CA LYS A 144 6.86 14.83 -18.06
C LYS A 144 5.94 14.66 -16.84
N LEU A 145 5.76 15.73 -16.08
CA LEU A 145 4.86 15.78 -14.94
C LEU A 145 3.64 16.61 -15.29
N GLU A 146 2.49 16.23 -14.75
CA GLU A 146 1.26 17.00 -14.80
C GLU A 146 0.93 17.44 -13.36
N VAL A 147 0.70 18.75 -13.19
CA VAL A 147 0.33 19.33 -11.90
C VAL A 147 -1.11 19.80 -11.99
N GLN A 148 -1.92 19.43 -11.01
CA GLN A 148 -3.33 19.82 -10.93
C GLN A 148 -3.58 20.50 -9.58
N LEU A 149 -4.26 21.64 -9.61
CA LEU A 149 -4.71 22.34 -8.42
C LEU A 149 -6.23 22.22 -8.29
N PHE A 150 -6.69 21.73 -7.16
CA PHE A 150 -8.11 21.55 -6.88
C PHE A 150 -8.57 22.52 -5.79
N LYS A 151 -9.65 23.24 -6.04
CA LYS A 151 -10.37 23.98 -5.01
C LYS A 151 -11.30 23.02 -4.26
N MET A 152 -11.16 22.94 -2.95
CA MET A 152 -12.05 22.14 -2.11
C MET A 152 -13.12 23.05 -1.48
N GLU A 153 -14.37 22.63 -1.61
CA GLU A 153 -15.50 23.32 -0.99
C GLU A 153 -16.16 22.40 0.03
N TRP A 154 -16.34 22.92 1.25
CA TRP A 154 -17.04 22.21 2.31
C TRP A 154 -18.53 22.48 2.22
N ARG A 155 -19.37 21.42 2.14
CA ARG A 155 -20.81 21.52 2.25
C ARG A 155 -21.27 20.82 3.53
N TRP A 156 -21.92 21.59 4.42
CA TRP A 156 -22.55 21.03 5.59
C TRP A 156 -23.95 20.51 5.22
N TRP A 157 -24.20 19.24 5.38
CA TRP A 157 -25.54 18.68 5.31
C TRP A 157 -26.14 18.73 6.70
N TYR A 158 -27.06 19.67 6.94
CA TYR A 158 -27.99 19.57 8.05
C TYR A 158 -29.15 18.68 7.60
N SER A 159 -29.16 17.41 8.03
CA SER A 159 -30.39 16.62 8.03
C SER A 159 -31.21 17.06 9.26
N ARG A 160 -32.18 17.94 9.07
CA ARG A 160 -33.24 18.11 10.07
C ARG A 160 -34.06 16.83 10.01
N GLY A 161 -33.85 15.93 10.97
CA GLY A 161 -34.79 14.89 11.30
C GLY A 161 -36.09 15.59 11.75
N TYR A 162 -37.14 15.49 10.98
CA TYR A 162 -38.46 15.78 11.44
C TYR A 162 -38.85 14.63 12.37
N ASP A 163 -38.62 14.81 13.66
CA ASP A 163 -39.33 14.02 14.67
C ASP A 163 -40.78 14.49 14.66
N ASN A 164 -41.64 13.76 13.97
CA ASN A 164 -43.06 13.81 14.16
C ASN A 164 -43.37 13.16 15.53
N LEU A 165 -43.45 13.99 16.57
CA LEU A 165 -44.15 13.64 17.80
C LEU A 165 -45.61 13.95 17.56
N SER A 166 -46.43 12.92 17.44
CA SER A 166 -47.87 12.93 17.69
C SER A 166 -48.22 11.72 18.55
#